data_f63b2962e066081ad66cc650d320e9e6
#
_entry.id   f63b2962e066081ad66cc650d320e9e6
#
_cell.length_a   1.000
_cell.length_b   1.000
_cell.length_c   1.000
_cell.angle_alpha   90.00
_cell.angle_beta   90.00
_cell.angle_gamma   90.00
#
_symmetry.space_group_name_H-M   'P 1'
#
loop_
_entity.id
_entity.type
_entity.pdbx_description
1 polymer ?
#
loop_
_entity_poly.entity_id
_entity_poly.type
_entity_poly.pdbx_seq_one_letter_code
_entity_poly.pdbx_strand_id
1 'polypeptide(L)'
;PGLPDITGTDLADKLKHHLDVMGVEITEKQVTTVYAMGSYFGIQTPDIMYEASSVILAGGVVMGKPFPGEDELLGRGVSYCATCDAHFYKGKAVAVLGYNAESCREADFLAETCARVLYFPVVPHEVNVGPNVTVVRERGLSIPGTMRAEGVQTDKDLHPVDGVFVLR
;
A
#
# COMPACT_ATOMS: atom_id res chain seq x y z
N PRO A 1 -13.69 11.82 -12.89
CA PRO A 1 -14.58 12.37 -13.92
C PRO A 1 -15.44 13.48 -13.35
N GLY A 2 -15.55 14.62 -14.07
CA GLY A 2 -16.41 15.74 -13.67
C GLY A 2 -15.83 16.75 -12.64
N LEU A 3 -14.63 16.49 -12.12
CA LEU A 3 -13.94 17.36 -11.17
C LEU A 3 -12.45 17.51 -11.59
N PRO A 4 -12.14 18.19 -12.72
CA PRO A 4 -10.77 18.41 -13.13
C PRO A 4 -10.08 19.35 -12.14
N ASP A 5 -8.78 19.16 -11.95
CA ASP A 5 -7.89 20.02 -11.14
C ASP A 5 -8.30 20.20 -9.67
N ILE A 6 -9.09 19.26 -9.11
CA ILE A 6 -9.51 19.29 -7.72
C ILE A 6 -8.43 18.66 -6.82
N THR A 7 -8.12 19.31 -5.69
CA THR A 7 -7.27 18.71 -4.66
C THR A 7 -8.03 17.67 -3.83
N GLY A 8 -7.31 16.81 -3.10
CA GLY A 8 -7.94 15.85 -2.19
C GLY A 8 -8.77 16.54 -1.09
N THR A 9 -8.30 17.67 -0.58
CA THR A 9 -9.01 18.49 0.41
C THR A 9 -10.32 19.03 -0.14
N ASP A 10 -10.26 19.66 -1.32
CA ASP A 10 -11.48 20.21 -1.95
C ASP A 10 -12.50 19.11 -2.28
N LEU A 11 -12.04 17.93 -2.66
CA LEU A 11 -12.92 16.77 -2.88
C LEU A 11 -13.60 16.33 -1.59
N ALA A 12 -12.84 16.23 -0.49
CA ALA A 12 -13.39 15.86 0.82
C ALA A 12 -14.44 16.87 1.29
N ASP A 13 -14.17 18.17 1.14
CA ASP A 13 -15.12 19.25 1.49
C ASP A 13 -16.40 19.17 0.65
N LYS A 14 -16.30 18.89 -0.65
CA LYS A 14 -17.47 18.70 -1.52
C LYS A 14 -18.29 17.47 -1.11
N LEU A 15 -17.65 16.37 -0.76
CA LEU A 15 -18.32 15.15 -0.29
C LEU A 15 -19.01 15.40 1.06
N LYS A 16 -18.36 16.11 1.98
CA LYS A 16 -18.95 16.50 3.27
C LYS A 16 -20.18 17.40 3.05
N HIS A 17 -20.07 18.43 2.23
CA HIS A 17 -21.19 19.29 1.87
C HIS A 17 -22.36 18.51 1.23
N HIS A 18 -22.06 17.48 0.42
CA HIS A 18 -23.11 16.62 -0.16
C HIS A 18 -23.88 15.86 0.93
N LEU A 19 -23.20 15.35 1.95
CA LEU A 19 -23.85 14.71 3.10
C LEU A 19 -24.74 15.69 3.87
N ASP A 20 -24.27 16.93 4.09
CA ASP A 20 -25.04 17.99 4.75
C ASP A 20 -26.34 18.29 3.98
N VAL A 21 -26.26 18.40 2.64
CA VAL A 21 -27.44 18.62 1.77
C VAL A 21 -28.42 17.45 1.83
N MET A 22 -27.90 16.22 1.99
CA MET A 22 -28.73 15.02 2.14
C MET A 22 -29.30 14.84 3.55
N GLY A 23 -28.94 15.68 4.50
CA GLY A 23 -29.34 15.58 5.90
C GLY A 23 -28.71 14.38 6.63
N VAL A 24 -27.55 13.92 6.16
CA VAL A 24 -26.80 12.83 6.81
C VAL A 24 -25.85 13.42 7.84
N GLU A 25 -26.06 13.08 9.10
CA GLU A 25 -25.20 13.53 10.20
C GLU A 25 -23.90 12.72 10.25
N ILE A 26 -22.77 13.40 10.40
CA ILE A 26 -21.47 12.79 10.64
C ILE A 26 -21.13 12.93 12.12
N THR A 27 -20.98 11.80 12.82
CA THR A 27 -20.48 11.76 14.20
C THR A 27 -18.97 11.59 14.19
N GLU A 28 -18.22 12.63 14.50
CA GLU A 28 -16.75 12.59 14.56
C GLU A 28 -16.29 11.94 15.86
N LYS A 29 -16.13 10.61 15.84
CA LYS A 29 -15.65 9.80 16.96
C LYS A 29 -14.63 8.77 16.49
N GLN A 30 -13.63 8.52 17.33
CA GLN A 30 -12.67 7.46 17.10
C GLN A 30 -13.30 6.11 17.47
N VAL A 31 -13.55 5.26 16.48
CA VAL A 31 -13.96 3.87 16.72
C VAL A 31 -12.73 3.05 17.10
N THR A 32 -12.77 2.42 18.28
CA THR A 32 -11.68 1.58 18.79
C THR A 32 -11.88 0.11 18.48
N THR A 33 -13.14 -0.35 18.48
CA THR A 33 -13.47 -1.75 18.24
C THR A 33 -14.88 -1.87 17.67
N VAL A 34 -15.09 -2.86 16.82
CA VAL A 34 -16.41 -3.30 16.35
C VAL A 34 -16.64 -4.73 16.80
N TYR A 35 -17.72 -4.97 17.53
CA TYR A 35 -18.11 -6.27 18.03
C TYR A 35 -19.29 -6.83 17.22
N ALA A 36 -19.19 -8.07 16.77
CA ALA A 36 -20.32 -8.81 16.22
C ALA A 36 -21.13 -9.43 17.37
N MET A 37 -22.34 -8.91 17.60
CA MET A 37 -23.21 -9.30 18.72
C MET A 37 -24.34 -10.24 18.27
N GLY A 38 -24.17 -10.95 17.17
CA GLY A 38 -25.15 -11.85 16.58
C GLY A 38 -26.11 -11.15 15.64
N SER A 39 -27.15 -10.49 16.14
CA SER A 39 -28.15 -9.78 15.32
C SER A 39 -27.83 -8.31 15.05
N TYR A 40 -26.83 -7.76 15.70
CA TYR A 40 -26.38 -6.36 15.56
C TYR A 40 -24.88 -6.25 15.78
N PHE A 41 -24.33 -5.06 15.54
CA PHE A 41 -22.93 -4.71 15.80
C PHE A 41 -22.85 -3.65 16.91
N GLY A 42 -21.95 -3.87 17.87
CA GLY A 42 -21.57 -2.86 18.85
C GLY A 42 -20.33 -2.10 18.36
N ILE A 43 -20.42 -0.79 18.23
CA ILE A 43 -19.33 0.09 17.78
C ILE A 43 -18.81 0.87 18.98
N GLN A 44 -17.64 0.50 19.48
CA GLN A 44 -17.03 1.11 20.66
C GLN A 44 -16.25 2.36 20.31
N THR A 45 -16.54 3.45 21.02
CA THR A 45 -15.72 4.65 21.09
C THR A 45 -15.19 4.82 22.53
N PRO A 46 -14.26 5.74 22.82
CA PRO A 46 -13.75 5.93 24.19
C PRO A 46 -14.83 6.27 25.23
N ASP A 47 -15.91 6.92 24.81
CA ASP A 47 -16.94 7.46 25.68
C ASP A 47 -18.30 6.77 25.58
N ILE A 48 -18.61 6.10 24.46
CA ILE A 48 -19.93 5.52 24.23
C ILE A 48 -19.84 4.30 23.31
N MET A 49 -20.79 3.39 23.42
CA MET A 49 -21.01 2.30 22.48
C MET A 49 -22.28 2.59 21.66
N TYR A 50 -22.13 2.56 20.34
CA TYR A 50 -23.24 2.64 19.39
C TYR A 50 -23.68 1.24 18.97
N GLU A 51 -24.94 1.09 18.59
CA GLU A 51 -25.48 -0.12 18.02
C GLU A 51 -25.92 0.10 16.58
N ALA A 52 -25.64 -0.85 15.70
CA ALA A 52 -26.05 -0.81 14.29
C ALA A 52 -26.41 -2.20 13.78
N SER A 53 -27.35 -2.27 12.86
CA SER A 53 -27.70 -3.52 12.17
C SER A 53 -26.67 -3.92 11.12
N SER A 54 -25.90 -2.97 10.62
CA SER A 54 -24.82 -3.18 9.64
C SER A 54 -23.70 -2.16 9.83
N VAL A 55 -22.47 -2.52 9.41
CA VAL A 55 -21.30 -1.64 9.48
C VAL A 55 -20.57 -1.68 8.13
N ILE A 56 -20.20 -0.52 7.63
CA ILE A 56 -19.32 -0.35 6.47
C ILE A 56 -17.97 0.13 6.97
N LEU A 57 -16.93 -0.66 6.77
CA LEU A 57 -15.56 -0.28 7.10
C LEU A 57 -14.95 0.46 5.90
N ALA A 58 -14.76 1.76 6.04
CA ALA A 58 -14.18 2.64 5.03
C ALA A 58 -13.05 3.51 5.63
N GLY A 59 -12.26 2.94 6.55
CA GLY A 59 -11.21 3.61 7.32
C GLY A 59 -9.94 3.92 6.54
N GLY A 60 -9.89 3.60 5.25
CA GLY A 60 -8.68 3.73 4.45
C GLY A 60 -7.60 2.70 4.82
N VAL A 61 -6.38 2.96 4.40
CA VAL A 61 -5.21 2.11 4.67
C VAL A 61 -4.20 2.89 5.48
N VAL A 62 -3.76 2.33 6.60
CA VAL A 62 -2.60 2.86 7.32
C VAL A 62 -1.35 2.33 6.62
N MET A 63 -0.71 3.17 5.85
CA MET A 63 0.61 2.87 5.30
C MET A 63 1.59 2.83 6.49
N GLY A 64 2.36 1.74 6.61
CA GLY A 64 3.44 1.64 7.61
C GLY A 64 4.47 2.76 7.40
N LYS A 65 5.43 2.89 8.33
CA LYS A 65 6.51 3.87 8.17
C LYS A 65 7.21 3.65 6.82
N PRO A 66 7.34 4.69 5.98
CA PRO A 66 8.00 4.57 4.69
C PRO A 66 9.50 4.25 4.86
N PHE A 67 10.07 3.58 3.88
CA PHE A 67 11.52 3.42 3.79
C PHE A 67 12.17 4.75 3.43
N PRO A 68 13.42 5.00 3.85
CA PRO A 68 14.16 6.15 3.34
C PRO A 68 14.18 6.15 1.81
N GLY A 69 13.74 7.25 1.19
CA GLY A 69 13.62 7.41 -0.27
C GLY A 69 12.29 6.95 -0.87
N GLU A 70 11.41 6.29 -0.11
CA GLU A 70 10.14 5.77 -0.64
C GLU A 70 9.21 6.89 -1.08
N ASP A 71 8.92 7.84 -0.20
CA ASP A 71 7.99 8.94 -0.49
C ASP A 71 8.53 9.89 -1.55
N GLU A 72 9.84 10.19 -1.47
CA GLU A 72 10.51 11.10 -2.40
C GLU A 72 10.54 10.55 -3.82
N LEU A 73 10.58 9.22 -3.97
CA LEU A 73 10.72 8.57 -5.28
C LEU A 73 9.42 7.92 -5.75
N LEU A 74 8.31 8.09 -5.04
CA LEU A 74 6.99 7.61 -5.45
C LEU A 74 6.62 8.19 -6.83
N GLY A 75 6.21 7.31 -7.75
CA GLY A 75 5.97 7.66 -9.15
C GLY A 75 7.25 7.95 -9.97
N ARG A 76 8.42 7.90 -9.33
CA ARG A 76 9.73 8.04 -9.97
C ARG A 76 10.59 6.78 -9.78
N GLY A 77 10.00 5.64 -10.03
CA GLY A 77 10.61 4.33 -9.86
C GLY A 77 10.15 3.58 -8.61
N VAL A 78 9.42 4.21 -7.69
CA VAL A 78 8.69 3.55 -6.61
C VAL A 78 7.21 3.44 -6.97
N SER A 79 6.61 2.28 -6.71
CA SER A 79 5.18 2.01 -6.94
C SER A 79 4.59 1.18 -5.79
N TYR A 80 3.28 1.31 -5.59
CA TYR A 80 2.48 0.51 -4.64
C TYR A 80 1.53 -0.48 -5.33
N CYS A 81 1.59 -0.59 -6.66
CA CYS A 81 0.67 -1.42 -7.44
C CYS A 81 1.40 -2.15 -8.55
N ALA A 82 1.64 -3.44 -8.37
CA ALA A 82 2.31 -4.25 -9.39
C ALA A 82 1.49 -4.33 -10.68
N THR A 83 0.19 -4.61 -10.57
CA THR A 83 -0.71 -4.75 -11.73
C THR A 83 -0.91 -3.45 -12.51
N CYS A 84 -0.82 -2.29 -11.81
CA CYS A 84 -0.95 -0.98 -12.46
C CYS A 84 0.29 -0.64 -13.32
N ASP A 85 1.48 -0.91 -12.77
CA ASP A 85 2.72 -0.32 -13.27
C ASP A 85 3.69 -1.33 -13.93
N ALA A 86 3.40 -2.64 -13.88
CA ALA A 86 4.27 -3.68 -14.44
C ALA A 86 4.69 -3.41 -15.89
N HIS A 87 3.79 -2.84 -16.69
CA HIS A 87 4.04 -2.60 -18.11
C HIS A 87 5.17 -1.58 -18.38
N PHE A 88 5.45 -0.65 -17.44
CA PHE A 88 6.57 0.30 -17.52
C PHE A 88 7.93 -0.39 -17.32
N TYR A 89 7.91 -1.58 -16.73
CA TYR A 89 9.12 -2.34 -16.37
C TYR A 89 9.32 -3.60 -17.22
N LYS A 90 8.64 -3.69 -18.35
CA LYS A 90 8.82 -4.81 -19.28
C LYS A 90 10.28 -4.98 -19.69
N GLY A 91 10.84 -6.17 -19.45
CA GLY A 91 12.23 -6.49 -19.77
C GLY A 91 13.29 -5.81 -18.89
N LYS A 92 12.87 -5.16 -17.78
CA LYS A 92 13.75 -4.49 -16.82
C LYS A 92 13.88 -5.29 -15.52
N ALA A 93 14.79 -4.86 -14.65
CA ALA A 93 14.94 -5.42 -13.32
C ALA A 93 14.09 -4.64 -12.31
N VAL A 94 13.38 -5.34 -11.43
CA VAL A 94 12.57 -4.73 -10.36
C VAL A 94 12.81 -5.40 -9.03
N ALA A 95 12.53 -4.66 -7.95
CA ALA A 95 12.49 -5.19 -6.59
C ALA A 95 11.07 -5.12 -6.03
N VAL A 96 10.72 -6.08 -5.19
CA VAL A 96 9.49 -6.12 -4.40
C VAL A 96 9.87 -6.12 -2.93
N LEU A 97 9.42 -5.11 -2.19
CA LEU A 97 9.48 -5.06 -0.74
C LEU A 97 8.14 -5.57 -0.21
N GLY A 98 8.10 -6.87 0.17
CA GLY A 98 6.87 -7.59 0.44
C GLY A 98 6.58 -7.74 1.93
N TYR A 99 5.34 -7.47 2.33
CA TYR A 99 4.88 -7.53 3.72
C TYR A 99 3.99 -8.74 4.02
N ASN A 100 3.53 -9.47 3.00
CA ASN A 100 2.54 -10.54 3.19
C ASN A 100 2.59 -11.56 2.04
N ALA A 101 1.80 -12.62 2.13
CA ALA A 101 1.74 -13.67 1.11
C ALA A 101 1.18 -13.17 -0.24
N GLU A 102 0.37 -12.11 -0.25
CA GLU A 102 -0.14 -11.51 -1.50
C GLU A 102 0.98 -10.91 -2.32
N SER A 103 1.93 -10.23 -1.66
CA SER A 103 3.11 -9.66 -2.33
C SER A 103 3.98 -10.71 -3.04
N CYS A 104 3.93 -11.98 -2.62
CA CYS A 104 4.58 -13.07 -3.34
C CYS A 104 3.92 -13.32 -4.71
N ARG A 105 2.58 -13.33 -4.75
CA ARG A 105 1.82 -13.50 -6.01
C ARG A 105 2.05 -12.32 -6.95
N GLU A 106 2.12 -11.11 -6.41
CA GLU A 106 2.45 -9.92 -7.20
C GLU A 106 3.88 -9.94 -7.74
N ALA A 107 4.84 -10.51 -6.98
CA ALA A 107 6.19 -10.72 -7.47
C ALA A 107 6.25 -11.74 -8.62
N ASP A 108 5.48 -12.81 -8.55
CA ASP A 108 5.36 -13.79 -9.63
C ASP A 108 4.72 -13.17 -10.89
N PHE A 109 3.69 -12.35 -10.71
CA PHE A 109 3.08 -11.59 -11.80
C PHE A 109 4.08 -10.64 -12.49
N LEU A 110 4.90 -9.93 -11.70
CA LEU A 110 5.98 -9.10 -12.25
C LEU A 110 7.01 -9.93 -13.02
N ALA A 111 7.31 -11.14 -12.56
CA ALA A 111 8.27 -12.05 -13.20
C ALA A 111 7.80 -12.59 -14.56
N GLU A 112 6.52 -12.47 -14.92
CA GLU A 112 6.01 -12.78 -16.26
C GLU A 112 6.46 -11.75 -17.30
N THR A 113 6.77 -10.54 -16.87
CA THR A 113 6.99 -9.39 -17.77
C THR A 113 8.38 -8.78 -17.61
N CYS A 114 8.91 -8.76 -16.39
CA CYS A 114 10.21 -8.20 -16.05
C CYS A 114 11.35 -9.20 -16.33
N ALA A 115 12.53 -8.69 -16.64
CA ALA A 115 13.70 -9.53 -16.87
C ALA A 115 14.28 -10.16 -15.59
N ARG A 116 14.08 -9.48 -14.46
CA ARG A 116 14.56 -9.95 -13.14
C ARG A 116 13.66 -9.36 -12.05
N VAL A 117 13.27 -10.19 -11.09
CA VAL A 117 12.54 -9.75 -9.90
C VAL A 117 13.31 -10.18 -8.65
N LEU A 118 13.61 -9.20 -7.79
CA LEU A 118 14.19 -9.42 -6.47
C LEU A 118 13.08 -9.25 -5.43
N TYR A 119 12.90 -10.24 -4.57
CA TYR A 119 11.90 -10.18 -3.51
C TYR A 119 12.55 -10.05 -2.14
N PHE A 120 12.24 -8.98 -1.42
CA PHE A 120 12.71 -8.69 -0.06
C PHE A 120 11.55 -8.88 0.93
N PRO A 121 11.52 -9.95 1.71
CA PRO A 121 10.51 -10.11 2.77
C PRO A 121 10.81 -9.13 3.91
N VAL A 122 9.92 -8.14 4.09
CA VAL A 122 10.10 -7.05 5.07
C VAL A 122 9.74 -7.50 6.47
N VAL A 123 8.68 -8.30 6.60
CA VAL A 123 8.24 -8.88 7.87
C VAL A 123 8.23 -10.42 7.78
N PRO A 124 8.28 -11.13 8.92
CA PRO A 124 8.17 -12.59 8.90
C PRO A 124 6.82 -13.04 8.31
N HIS A 125 6.86 -13.75 7.21
CA HIS A 125 5.73 -14.46 6.61
C HIS A 125 6.25 -15.62 5.77
N GLU A 126 5.36 -16.51 5.37
CA GLU A 126 5.67 -17.58 4.43
C GLU A 126 5.94 -16.97 3.04
N VAL A 127 7.14 -17.19 2.53
CA VAL A 127 7.58 -16.73 1.21
C VAL A 127 7.47 -17.89 0.24
N ASN A 128 6.47 -17.83 -0.62
CA ASN A 128 6.25 -18.79 -1.68
C ASN A 128 6.21 -18.04 -3.03
N VAL A 129 7.33 -18.05 -3.73
CA VAL A 129 7.50 -17.39 -5.03
C VAL A 129 8.02 -18.38 -6.07
N GLY A 130 7.72 -18.12 -7.32
CA GLY A 130 8.15 -18.93 -8.45
C GLY A 130 9.67 -18.88 -8.72
N PRO A 131 10.15 -19.76 -9.61
CA PRO A 131 11.60 -19.92 -9.87
C PRO A 131 12.25 -18.70 -10.52
N ASN A 132 11.47 -17.80 -11.09
CA ASN A 132 11.96 -16.58 -11.75
C ASN A 132 12.10 -15.39 -10.80
N VAL A 133 11.75 -15.54 -9.52
CA VAL A 133 11.88 -14.54 -8.47
C VAL A 133 13.04 -14.92 -7.54
N THR A 134 13.97 -14.00 -7.34
CA THR A 134 15.11 -14.22 -6.43
C THR A 134 14.80 -13.61 -5.06
N VAL A 135 14.77 -14.44 -4.03
CA VAL A 135 14.53 -13.97 -2.64
C VAL A 135 15.83 -13.48 -2.02
N VAL A 136 15.81 -12.23 -1.54
CA VAL A 136 16.93 -11.58 -0.85
C VAL A 136 16.54 -11.35 0.61
N ARG A 137 17.21 -12.02 1.54
CA ARG A 137 16.94 -11.94 2.99
C ARG A 137 17.99 -11.06 3.68
N GLU A 138 17.93 -9.78 3.40
CA GLU A 138 18.81 -8.75 3.95
C GLU A 138 17.97 -7.69 4.64
N ARG A 139 18.59 -6.83 5.45
CA ARG A 139 17.93 -5.84 6.30
C ARG A 139 18.41 -4.42 5.95
N GLY A 140 17.93 -3.43 6.72
CA GLY A 140 18.36 -2.04 6.55
C GLY A 140 17.91 -1.42 5.24
N LEU A 141 16.70 -1.80 4.77
CA LEU A 141 16.20 -1.43 3.45
C LEU A 141 16.01 0.08 3.31
N SER A 142 16.53 0.64 2.24
CA SER A 142 16.27 2.00 1.76
C SER A 142 16.28 2.03 0.23
N ILE A 143 15.71 3.08 -0.34
CA ILE A 143 15.57 3.23 -1.79
C ILE A 143 16.41 4.46 -2.22
N PRO A 144 17.65 4.26 -2.65
CA PRO A 144 18.49 5.35 -3.10
C PRO A 144 18.06 5.86 -4.48
N GLY A 145 18.33 7.13 -4.71
CA GLY A 145 18.11 7.81 -5.98
C GLY A 145 17.91 9.29 -5.79
N THR A 146 18.12 10.06 -6.84
CA THR A 146 17.89 11.51 -6.84
C THR A 146 16.72 11.89 -7.75
N MET A 147 16.77 11.52 -9.00
CA MET A 147 15.68 11.76 -9.97
C MET A 147 14.72 10.59 -10.10
N ARG A 148 15.20 9.38 -9.87
CA ARG A 148 14.44 8.13 -9.88
C ARG A 148 15.06 7.12 -8.94
N ALA A 149 14.33 6.07 -8.58
CA ALA A 149 14.89 4.95 -7.85
C ALA A 149 16.01 4.26 -8.64
N GLU A 150 17.12 3.98 -7.97
CA GLU A 150 18.31 3.34 -8.55
C GLU A 150 18.48 1.90 -8.07
N GLY A 151 17.76 1.51 -7.03
CA GLY A 151 17.84 0.18 -6.46
C GLY A 151 17.26 0.07 -5.07
N VAL A 152 17.58 -1.03 -4.41
CA VAL A 152 17.35 -1.25 -2.98
C VAL A 152 18.70 -1.37 -2.29
N GLN A 153 19.00 -0.46 -1.38
CA GLN A 153 20.17 -0.54 -0.50
C GLN A 153 19.81 -1.37 0.73
N THR A 154 20.68 -2.28 1.08
CA THR A 154 20.56 -3.09 2.31
C THR A 154 21.73 -2.77 3.26
N ASP A 155 21.78 -3.44 4.39
CA ASP A 155 22.92 -3.40 5.32
C ASP A 155 24.20 -4.04 4.75
N LYS A 156 24.12 -4.73 3.61
CA LYS A 156 25.26 -5.36 2.94
C LYS A 156 25.61 -4.67 1.63
N ASP A 157 24.66 -4.67 0.69
CA ASP A 157 24.91 -4.28 -0.69
C ASP A 157 23.81 -3.38 -1.28
N LEU A 158 24.14 -2.69 -2.35
CA LEU A 158 23.15 -2.07 -3.25
C LEU A 158 22.72 -3.13 -4.29
N HIS A 159 21.43 -3.35 -4.39
CA HIS A 159 20.80 -4.18 -5.43
C HIS A 159 20.22 -3.27 -6.52
N PRO A 160 20.93 -3.04 -7.63
CA PRO A 160 20.45 -2.15 -8.69
C PRO A 160 19.22 -2.72 -9.38
N VAL A 161 18.17 -1.89 -9.49
CA VAL A 161 16.93 -2.19 -10.22
C VAL A 161 16.36 -0.92 -10.84
N ASP A 162 15.50 -1.08 -11.84
CA ASP A 162 14.84 0.02 -12.55
C ASP A 162 13.57 0.50 -11.83
N GLY A 163 13.02 -0.34 -10.94
CA GLY A 163 11.83 -0.01 -10.16
C GLY A 163 11.71 -0.80 -8.87
N VAL A 164 11.04 -0.21 -7.88
CA VAL A 164 10.81 -0.80 -6.56
C VAL A 164 9.31 -0.77 -6.26
N PHE A 165 8.74 -1.94 -6.02
CA PHE A 165 7.34 -2.13 -5.63
C PHE A 165 7.27 -2.37 -4.12
N VAL A 166 6.62 -1.48 -3.39
CA VAL A 166 6.41 -1.61 -1.94
C VAL A 166 4.99 -2.12 -1.72
N LEU A 167 4.87 -3.43 -1.44
CA LEU A 167 3.58 -4.16 -1.38
C LEU A 167 3.24 -4.54 0.06
N ARG A 168 2.36 -3.71 0.68
CA ARG A 168 1.92 -3.80 2.07
C ARG A 168 0.61 -4.56 2.24
#